data_f0671f071dee35ad1cee882d231c8a85
#
_entry.id   f0671f071dee35ad1cee882d231c8a85
#
_cell.length_a   1.000
_cell.length_b   1.000
_cell.length_c   1.000
_cell.angle_alpha   90.00
_cell.angle_beta   90.00
_cell.angle_gamma   90.00
#
_symmetry.space_group_name_H-M   'P 1'
#
loop_
_entity.id
_entity.type
_entity.pdbx_description
1 polymer ?
#
loop_
_entity_poly.entity_id
_entity_poly.type
_entity_poly.pdbx_seq_one_letter_code
_entity_poly.pdbx_strand_id
1 'polypeptide(L)'
;ARQAASLYAATRASIQQREFERARTLLARLADVTRSDPAAARQARLLSAELELAAGNPQRTLEILAGSPPQRPELVLQTQARLQASKGPDMTNALQTWLATHPRDATVWQLLAATYRQNQQPLRAVRAEAEAQVAHLDYGAALDRFRAGQELVRQGGASASDHVEASIIDTRAREVQAVLKEQAAER
;
A
#
# COMPACT_ATOMS: atom_id res chain seq x y z
N ALA A 1 -16.43 16.11 -20.89
CA ALA A 1 -16.01 16.19 -19.49
C ALA A 1 -17.13 15.77 -18.53
N ARG A 2 -18.31 16.42 -18.53
CA ARG A 2 -19.40 16.17 -17.54
C ARG A 2 -19.91 14.72 -17.57
N GLN A 3 -20.10 14.13 -18.75
CA GLN A 3 -20.55 12.74 -18.92
C GLN A 3 -19.50 11.74 -18.35
N ALA A 4 -18.22 11.96 -18.63
CA ALA A 4 -17.16 11.11 -18.11
C ALA A 4 -17.11 11.13 -16.57
N ALA A 5 -17.23 12.32 -15.97
CA ALA A 5 -17.26 12.48 -14.51
C ALA A 5 -18.46 11.75 -13.87
N SER A 6 -19.66 11.85 -14.48
CA SER A 6 -20.85 11.15 -13.98
C SER A 6 -20.70 9.63 -14.07
N LEU A 7 -20.17 9.12 -15.19
CA LEU A 7 -19.91 7.69 -15.38
C LEU A 7 -18.85 7.19 -14.40
N TYR A 8 -17.77 7.95 -14.18
CA TYR A 8 -16.74 7.59 -13.20
C TYR A 8 -17.33 7.48 -11.79
N ALA A 9 -18.08 8.50 -11.35
CA ALA A 9 -18.71 8.49 -10.03
C ALA A 9 -19.71 7.33 -9.86
N ALA A 10 -20.55 7.08 -10.88
CA ALA A 10 -21.50 5.97 -10.85
C ALA A 10 -20.80 4.59 -10.82
N THR A 11 -19.72 4.42 -11.60
CA THR A 11 -18.92 3.19 -11.58
C THR A 11 -18.31 2.97 -10.19
N ARG A 12 -17.71 3.99 -9.61
CA ARG A 12 -17.11 3.90 -8.27
C ARG A 12 -18.15 3.57 -7.20
N ALA A 13 -19.34 4.18 -7.25
CA ALA A 13 -20.42 3.86 -6.34
C ALA A 13 -20.87 2.38 -6.48
N SER A 14 -21.00 1.88 -7.72
CA SER A 14 -21.36 0.48 -7.95
C SER A 14 -20.27 -0.49 -7.45
N ILE A 15 -18.98 -0.15 -7.55
CA ILE A 15 -17.89 -0.94 -6.96
C ILE A 15 -18.04 -1.01 -5.43
N GLN A 16 -18.28 0.13 -4.77
CA GLN A 16 -18.46 0.20 -3.32
C GLN A 16 -19.68 -0.60 -2.85
N GLN A 17 -20.76 -0.64 -3.64
CA GLN A 17 -21.96 -1.41 -3.38
C GLN A 17 -21.84 -2.90 -3.79
N ARG A 18 -20.68 -3.29 -4.34
CA ARG A 18 -20.39 -4.63 -4.86
C ARG A 18 -21.30 -5.04 -6.03
N GLU A 19 -21.89 -4.09 -6.74
CA GLU A 19 -22.67 -4.29 -7.96
C GLU A 19 -21.73 -4.43 -9.18
N PHE A 20 -20.89 -5.45 -9.20
CA PHE A 20 -19.77 -5.58 -10.14
C PHE A 20 -20.19 -5.61 -11.61
N GLU A 21 -21.32 -6.27 -11.96
CA GLU A 21 -21.79 -6.32 -13.34
C GLU A 21 -22.26 -4.94 -13.82
N ARG A 22 -22.95 -4.20 -12.96
CA ARG A 22 -23.32 -2.81 -13.23
C ARG A 22 -22.09 -1.92 -13.38
N ALA A 23 -21.11 -2.09 -12.51
CA ALA A 23 -19.85 -1.37 -12.59
C ALA A 23 -19.11 -1.64 -13.92
N ARG A 24 -19.07 -2.90 -14.39
CA ARG A 24 -18.48 -3.26 -15.70
C ARG A 24 -19.18 -2.57 -16.86
N THR A 25 -20.51 -2.55 -16.84
CA THR A 25 -21.33 -1.89 -17.88
C THR A 25 -21.06 -0.39 -17.91
N LEU A 26 -21.00 0.27 -16.76
CA LEU A 26 -20.70 1.71 -16.67
C LEU A 26 -19.26 2.02 -17.09
N LEU A 27 -18.32 1.17 -16.71
CA LEU A 27 -16.91 1.29 -17.06
C LEU A 27 -16.67 1.19 -18.58
N ALA A 28 -17.35 0.27 -19.27
CA ALA A 28 -17.28 0.16 -20.73
C ALA A 28 -17.68 1.48 -21.39
N ARG A 29 -18.79 2.08 -20.94
CA ARG A 29 -19.24 3.40 -21.43
C ARG A 29 -18.25 4.52 -21.07
N LEU A 30 -17.62 4.46 -19.88
CA LEU A 30 -16.59 5.42 -19.48
C LEU A 30 -15.37 5.31 -20.39
N ALA A 31 -14.90 4.11 -20.67
CA ALA A 31 -13.78 3.87 -21.58
C ALA A 31 -14.02 4.45 -22.99
N ASP A 32 -15.23 4.29 -23.52
CA ASP A 32 -15.59 4.86 -24.83
C ASP A 32 -15.53 6.39 -24.85
N VAL A 33 -16.09 7.05 -23.84
CA VAL A 33 -16.13 8.53 -23.79
C VAL A 33 -14.78 9.17 -23.40
N THR A 34 -13.83 8.38 -22.89
CA THR A 34 -12.50 8.86 -22.49
C THR A 34 -11.39 8.48 -23.47
N ARG A 35 -11.70 7.70 -24.51
CA ARG A 35 -10.72 7.12 -25.45
C ARG A 35 -9.78 8.15 -26.08
N SER A 36 -10.26 9.35 -26.38
CA SER A 36 -9.50 10.43 -27.02
C SER A 36 -8.68 11.27 -26.05
N ASP A 37 -8.86 11.09 -24.74
CA ASP A 37 -8.13 11.81 -23.69
C ASP A 37 -7.25 10.84 -22.91
N PRO A 38 -5.91 10.86 -23.11
CA PRO A 38 -5.00 9.92 -22.46
C PRO A 38 -5.05 9.95 -20.92
N ALA A 39 -5.26 11.13 -20.33
CA ALA A 39 -5.35 11.27 -18.88
C ALA A 39 -6.64 10.65 -18.34
N ALA A 40 -7.78 10.92 -19.00
CA ALA A 40 -9.07 10.34 -18.61
C ALA A 40 -9.10 8.82 -18.90
N ALA A 41 -8.52 8.36 -20.00
CA ALA A 41 -8.38 6.94 -20.31
C ALA A 41 -7.53 6.20 -19.25
N ARG A 42 -6.44 6.82 -18.76
CA ARG A 42 -5.66 6.28 -17.65
C ARG A 42 -6.49 6.14 -16.38
N GLN A 43 -7.32 7.14 -16.02
CA GLN A 43 -8.20 7.06 -14.85
C GLN A 43 -9.26 5.95 -15.01
N ALA A 44 -9.84 5.80 -16.20
CA ALA A 44 -10.76 4.70 -16.48
C ALA A 44 -10.09 3.33 -16.35
N ARG A 45 -8.83 3.19 -16.80
CA ARG A 45 -8.04 1.98 -16.65
C ARG A 45 -7.73 1.66 -15.18
N LEU A 46 -7.35 2.66 -14.37
CA LEU A 46 -7.15 2.47 -12.93
C LEU A 46 -8.43 2.02 -12.24
N LEU A 47 -9.57 2.64 -12.57
CA LEU A 47 -10.86 2.24 -12.03
C LEU A 47 -11.26 0.82 -12.46
N SER A 48 -10.88 0.39 -13.67
CA SER A 48 -11.02 -1.01 -14.14
C SER A 48 -10.21 -1.97 -13.28
N ALA A 49 -8.98 -1.62 -12.96
CA ALA A 49 -8.12 -2.41 -12.09
C ALA A 49 -8.67 -2.50 -10.66
N GLU A 50 -9.18 -1.38 -10.12
CA GLU A 50 -9.86 -1.36 -8.81
C GLU A 50 -11.10 -2.25 -8.80
N LEU A 51 -11.92 -2.21 -9.86
CA LEU A 51 -13.10 -3.06 -10.01
C LEU A 51 -12.74 -4.55 -9.94
N GLU A 52 -11.77 -4.98 -10.76
CA GLU A 52 -11.41 -6.39 -10.82
C GLU A 52 -10.75 -6.87 -9.52
N LEU A 53 -9.97 -6.01 -8.86
CA LEU A 53 -9.42 -6.29 -7.53
C LEU A 53 -10.53 -6.48 -6.48
N ALA A 54 -11.51 -5.58 -6.46
CA ALA A 54 -12.64 -5.63 -5.53
C ALA A 54 -13.56 -6.83 -5.81
N ALA A 55 -13.66 -7.25 -7.08
CA ALA A 55 -14.41 -8.45 -7.50
C ALA A 55 -13.67 -9.77 -7.20
N GLY A 56 -12.44 -9.72 -6.66
CA GLY A 56 -11.66 -10.92 -6.35
C GLY A 56 -10.91 -11.50 -7.56
N ASN A 57 -10.63 -10.70 -8.58
CA ASN A 57 -9.93 -11.08 -9.81
C ASN A 57 -8.53 -10.45 -9.88
N PRO A 58 -7.58 -10.77 -8.95
CA PRO A 58 -6.28 -10.11 -8.89
C PRO A 58 -5.46 -10.28 -10.16
N GLN A 59 -5.58 -11.41 -10.83
CA GLN A 59 -4.86 -11.69 -12.07
C GLN A 59 -5.29 -10.72 -13.18
N ARG A 60 -6.60 -10.47 -13.27
CA ARG A 60 -7.16 -9.50 -14.22
C ARG A 60 -6.68 -8.07 -13.93
N THR A 61 -6.58 -7.71 -12.63
CA THR A 61 -5.98 -6.44 -12.21
C THR A 61 -4.55 -6.27 -12.73
N LEU A 62 -3.72 -7.31 -12.58
CA LEU A 62 -2.33 -7.29 -13.05
C LEU A 62 -2.23 -7.17 -14.58
N GLU A 63 -3.11 -7.85 -15.33
CA GLU A 63 -3.20 -7.74 -16.80
C GLU A 63 -3.55 -6.31 -17.23
N ILE A 64 -4.55 -5.69 -16.60
CA ILE A 64 -4.98 -4.32 -16.90
C ILE A 64 -3.84 -3.32 -16.66
N LEU A 65 -3.02 -3.53 -15.64
CA LEU A 65 -1.92 -2.65 -15.26
C LEU A 65 -0.58 -3.03 -15.92
N ALA A 66 -0.54 -4.08 -16.73
CA ALA A 66 0.68 -4.49 -17.42
C ALA A 66 1.23 -3.34 -18.30
N GLY A 67 2.56 -3.12 -18.25
CA GLY A 67 3.22 -2.06 -19.01
C GLY A 67 2.91 -0.63 -18.58
N SER A 68 2.15 -0.45 -17.49
CA SER A 68 1.90 0.90 -16.93
C SER A 68 3.14 1.45 -16.25
N PRO A 69 3.41 2.76 -16.36
CA PRO A 69 4.46 3.41 -15.59
C PRO A 69 4.26 3.18 -14.09
N PRO A 70 5.31 2.96 -13.30
CA PRO A 70 5.21 2.71 -11.87
C PRO A 70 4.92 4.00 -11.08
N GLN A 71 3.73 4.55 -11.23
CA GLN A 71 3.24 5.63 -10.38
C GLN A 71 2.52 5.06 -9.16
N ARG A 72 2.26 5.90 -8.16
CA ARG A 72 1.65 5.48 -6.89
C ARG A 72 0.38 4.64 -7.05
N PRO A 73 -0.64 5.02 -7.84
CA PRO A 73 -1.86 4.23 -7.98
C PRO A 73 -1.60 2.82 -8.54
N GLU A 74 -0.75 2.73 -9.56
CA GLU A 74 -0.38 1.45 -10.17
C GLU A 74 0.40 0.58 -9.18
N LEU A 75 1.36 1.16 -8.45
CA LEU A 75 2.15 0.47 -7.43
C LEU A 75 1.24 -0.12 -6.33
N VAL A 76 0.30 0.67 -5.83
CA VAL A 76 -0.65 0.23 -4.79
C VAL A 76 -1.52 -0.92 -5.30
N LEU A 77 -2.17 -0.76 -6.46
CA LEU A 77 -3.08 -1.78 -7.01
C LEU A 77 -2.34 -3.06 -7.40
N GLN A 78 -1.16 -2.95 -8.02
CA GLN A 78 -0.34 -4.13 -8.35
C GLN A 78 0.09 -4.89 -7.10
N THR A 79 0.50 -4.18 -6.05
CA THR A 79 0.89 -4.82 -4.79
C THR A 79 -0.29 -5.51 -4.14
N GLN A 80 -1.44 -4.85 -4.04
CA GLN A 80 -2.66 -5.45 -3.50
C GLN A 80 -3.10 -6.70 -4.27
N ALA A 81 -3.06 -6.63 -5.61
CA ALA A 81 -3.40 -7.77 -6.45
C ALA A 81 -2.44 -8.96 -6.23
N ARG A 82 -1.13 -8.71 -6.10
CA ARG A 82 -0.14 -9.76 -5.83
C ARG A 82 -0.31 -10.37 -4.45
N LEU A 83 -0.56 -9.55 -3.42
CA LEU A 83 -0.86 -10.03 -2.08
C LEU A 83 -2.11 -10.91 -2.06
N GLN A 84 -3.17 -10.52 -2.78
CA GLN A 84 -4.41 -11.29 -2.89
C GLN A 84 -4.23 -12.60 -3.67
N ALA A 85 -3.42 -12.58 -4.74
CA ALA A 85 -3.13 -13.77 -5.53
C ALA A 85 -2.20 -14.76 -4.82
N SER A 86 -1.51 -14.34 -3.75
CA SER A 86 -0.49 -15.13 -3.04
C SER A 86 0.60 -15.69 -3.97
N LYS A 87 0.78 -15.13 -5.15
CA LYS A 87 1.72 -15.57 -6.19
C LYS A 87 2.22 -14.37 -7.00
N GLY A 88 3.44 -14.48 -7.48
CA GLY A 88 4.01 -13.49 -8.40
C GLY A 88 5.32 -12.88 -7.90
N PRO A 89 5.96 -12.01 -8.69
CA PRO A 89 7.19 -11.34 -8.31
C PRO A 89 7.00 -10.51 -7.03
N ASP A 90 8.01 -10.54 -6.17
CA ASP A 90 8.06 -9.76 -4.94
C ASP A 90 8.05 -8.26 -5.23
N MET A 91 7.18 -7.53 -4.54
CA MET A 91 7.06 -6.07 -4.67
C MET A 91 7.96 -5.29 -3.71
N THR A 92 8.73 -5.97 -2.88
CA THR A 92 9.58 -5.37 -1.84
C THR A 92 10.45 -4.24 -2.39
N ASN A 93 11.21 -4.50 -3.45
CA ASN A 93 12.12 -3.51 -4.03
C ASN A 93 11.38 -2.29 -4.58
N ALA A 94 10.26 -2.48 -5.26
CA ALA A 94 9.46 -1.38 -5.81
C ALA A 94 8.87 -0.49 -4.71
N LEU A 95 8.35 -1.11 -3.63
CA LEU A 95 7.82 -0.39 -2.47
C LEU A 95 8.93 0.36 -1.71
N GLN A 96 10.10 -0.26 -1.50
CA GLN A 96 11.24 0.38 -0.87
C GLN A 96 11.77 1.58 -1.69
N THR A 97 11.86 1.43 -3.01
CA THR A 97 12.28 2.52 -3.91
C THR A 97 11.31 3.70 -3.83
N TRP A 98 10.00 3.43 -3.79
CA TRP A 98 9.00 4.47 -3.58
C TRP A 98 9.17 5.18 -2.25
N LEU A 99 9.30 4.43 -1.16
CA LEU A 99 9.43 4.95 0.20
C LEU A 99 10.73 5.73 0.43
N ALA A 100 11.80 5.45 -0.31
CA ALA A 100 13.03 6.23 -0.26
C ALA A 100 12.83 7.71 -0.64
N THR A 101 11.87 7.98 -1.54
CA THR A 101 11.52 9.34 -1.97
C THR A 101 10.21 9.85 -1.36
N HIS A 102 9.37 8.97 -0.82
CA HIS A 102 8.08 9.28 -0.23
C HIS A 102 7.93 8.64 1.18
N PRO A 103 8.78 8.99 2.15
CA PRO A 103 8.84 8.31 3.45
C PRO A 103 7.57 8.49 4.30
N ARG A 104 6.70 9.42 3.95
CA ARG A 104 5.41 9.68 4.64
C ARG A 104 4.21 8.99 4.00
N ASP A 105 4.42 8.07 3.04
CA ASP A 105 3.32 7.32 2.42
C ASP A 105 2.93 6.11 3.29
N ALA A 106 2.04 6.35 4.25
CA ALA A 106 1.58 5.33 5.20
C ALA A 106 0.97 4.10 4.50
N THR A 107 0.23 4.31 3.39
CA THR A 107 -0.37 3.20 2.62
C THR A 107 0.70 2.28 2.06
N VAL A 108 1.78 2.85 1.51
CA VAL A 108 2.87 2.05 0.93
C VAL A 108 3.66 1.34 2.03
N TRP A 109 3.86 1.95 3.21
CA TRP A 109 4.41 1.27 4.37
C TRP A 109 3.56 0.07 4.82
N GLN A 110 2.23 0.22 4.86
CA GLN A 110 1.32 -0.89 5.18
C GLN A 110 1.41 -2.03 4.16
N LEU A 111 1.49 -1.70 2.87
CA LEU A 111 1.68 -2.70 1.80
C LEU A 111 3.03 -3.40 1.92
N LEU A 112 4.09 -2.66 2.24
CA LEU A 112 5.41 -3.24 2.49
C LEU A 112 5.38 -4.19 3.69
N ALA A 113 4.71 -3.82 4.78
CA ALA A 113 4.52 -4.69 5.94
C ALA A 113 3.78 -5.98 5.57
N ALA A 114 2.69 -5.89 4.78
CA ALA A 114 1.95 -7.06 4.31
C ALA A 114 2.82 -7.95 3.40
N THR A 115 3.63 -7.35 2.52
CA THR A 115 4.57 -8.08 1.66
C THR A 115 5.63 -8.81 2.48
N TYR A 116 6.21 -8.17 3.50
CA TYR A 116 7.17 -8.82 4.41
C TYR A 116 6.55 -9.98 5.19
N ARG A 117 5.28 -9.84 5.65
CA ARG A 117 4.57 -10.95 6.32
C ARG A 117 4.40 -12.15 5.38
N GLN A 118 3.99 -11.90 4.13
CA GLN A 118 3.85 -12.96 3.13
C GLN A 118 5.19 -13.66 2.84
N ASN A 119 6.29 -12.90 2.88
CA ASN A 119 7.66 -13.40 2.67
C ASN A 119 8.29 -13.98 3.95
N GLN A 120 7.51 -14.18 5.02
CA GLN A 120 7.99 -14.74 6.30
C GLN A 120 9.14 -13.94 6.93
N GLN A 121 9.09 -12.61 6.82
CA GLN A 121 10.06 -11.67 7.37
C GLN A 121 9.41 -10.83 8.51
N PRO A 122 9.10 -11.44 9.67
CA PRO A 122 8.26 -10.81 10.69
C PRO A 122 8.88 -9.55 11.28
N LEU A 123 10.19 -9.50 11.47
CA LEU A 123 10.86 -8.34 12.05
C LEU A 123 10.76 -7.11 11.14
N ARG A 124 10.98 -7.31 9.83
CA ARG A 124 10.81 -6.24 8.82
C ARG A 124 9.35 -5.81 8.70
N ALA A 125 8.42 -6.73 8.83
CA ALA A 125 6.99 -6.43 8.81
C ALA A 125 6.60 -5.51 9.97
N VAL A 126 7.02 -5.83 11.19
CA VAL A 126 6.76 -5.02 12.39
C VAL A 126 7.37 -3.62 12.27
N ARG A 127 8.61 -3.51 11.75
CA ARG A 127 9.21 -2.20 11.47
C ARG A 127 8.38 -1.40 10.47
N ALA A 128 7.99 -2.01 9.36
CA ALA A 128 7.19 -1.32 8.35
C ALA A 128 5.81 -0.89 8.89
N GLU A 129 5.19 -1.66 9.78
CA GLU A 129 3.97 -1.27 10.50
C GLU A 129 4.21 -0.06 11.41
N ALA A 130 5.33 -0.03 12.13
CA ALA A 130 5.69 1.11 12.97
C ALA A 130 5.90 2.39 12.15
N GLU A 131 6.62 2.28 11.01
CA GLU A 131 6.82 3.42 10.09
C GLU A 131 5.51 3.91 9.47
N ALA A 132 4.54 3.02 9.21
CA ALA A 132 3.20 3.43 8.80
C ALA A 132 2.51 4.29 9.86
N GLN A 133 2.65 3.95 11.14
CA GLN A 133 2.11 4.76 12.25
C GLN A 133 2.85 6.10 12.38
N VAL A 134 4.17 6.11 12.22
CA VAL A 134 4.94 7.37 12.14
C VAL A 134 4.41 8.26 11.01
N ALA A 135 4.16 7.69 9.83
CA ALA A 135 3.62 8.43 8.69
C ALA A 135 2.19 8.96 8.94
N HIS A 136 1.42 8.30 9.81
CA HIS A 136 0.12 8.79 10.30
C HIS A 136 0.25 9.79 11.48
N LEU A 137 1.47 10.09 11.94
CA LEU A 137 1.77 10.92 13.11
C LEU A 137 1.23 10.30 14.44
N ASP A 138 0.91 9.01 14.44
CA ASP A 138 0.56 8.25 15.64
C ASP A 138 1.82 7.68 16.28
N TYR A 139 2.55 8.55 16.97
CA TYR A 139 3.83 8.18 17.60
C TYR A 139 3.67 7.20 18.76
N GLY A 140 2.51 7.19 19.43
CA GLY A 140 2.20 6.22 20.48
C GLY A 140 2.12 4.81 19.92
N ALA A 141 1.26 4.60 18.93
CA ALA A 141 1.14 3.31 18.25
C ALA A 141 2.44 2.89 17.55
N ALA A 142 3.20 3.84 16.98
CA ALA A 142 4.49 3.57 16.38
C ALA A 142 5.49 3.00 17.41
N LEU A 143 5.59 3.63 18.59
CA LEU A 143 6.49 3.18 19.66
C LEU A 143 6.14 1.77 20.14
N ASP A 144 4.84 1.48 20.29
CA ASP A 144 4.39 0.15 20.70
C ASP A 144 4.76 -0.92 19.66
N ARG A 145 4.68 -0.60 18.37
CA ARG A 145 5.14 -1.49 17.29
C ARG A 145 6.65 -1.69 17.30
N PHE A 146 7.45 -0.64 17.49
CA PHE A 146 8.90 -0.79 17.62
C PHE A 146 9.28 -1.64 18.83
N ARG A 147 8.61 -1.48 19.97
CA ARG A 147 8.81 -2.34 21.16
C ARG A 147 8.46 -3.80 20.88
N ALA A 148 7.38 -4.06 20.13
CA ALA A 148 7.05 -5.42 19.70
C ALA A 148 8.17 -6.02 18.83
N GLY A 149 8.80 -5.23 17.95
CA GLY A 149 9.97 -5.65 17.18
C GLY A 149 11.18 -5.99 18.06
N GLN A 150 11.46 -5.17 19.08
CA GLN A 150 12.53 -5.44 20.05
C GLN A 150 12.27 -6.74 20.82
N GLU A 151 11.02 -7.04 21.17
CA GLU A 151 10.63 -8.26 21.83
C GLU A 151 10.83 -9.50 20.92
N LEU A 152 10.47 -9.41 19.66
CA LEU A 152 10.75 -10.48 18.67
C LEU A 152 12.24 -10.81 18.58
N VAL A 153 13.11 -9.79 18.59
CA VAL A 153 14.57 -10.00 18.60
C VAL A 153 15.03 -10.73 19.84
N ARG A 154 14.47 -10.44 21.02
CA ARG A 154 14.82 -11.13 22.28
C ARG A 154 14.38 -12.58 22.31
N GLN A 155 13.26 -12.90 21.66
CA GLN A 155 12.68 -14.25 21.65
C GLN A 155 13.25 -15.19 20.59
N GLY A 156 13.82 -14.67 19.52
CA GLY A 156 14.31 -15.45 18.37
C GLY A 156 15.82 -15.38 18.22
N GLY A 157 16.46 -16.48 17.85
CA GLY A 157 17.86 -16.48 17.41
C GLY A 157 18.00 -15.65 16.13
N ALA A 158 18.53 -14.43 16.25
CA ALA A 158 18.63 -13.48 15.17
C ALA A 158 19.61 -13.95 14.08
N SER A 159 19.18 -13.95 12.83
CA SER A 159 20.07 -14.06 11.67
C SER A 159 20.91 -12.80 11.50
N ALA A 160 21.98 -12.84 10.70
CA ALA A 160 22.79 -11.65 10.44
C ALA A 160 21.96 -10.47 9.88
N SER A 161 20.95 -10.76 9.04
CA SER A 161 20.03 -9.73 8.53
C SER A 161 19.11 -9.16 9.62
N ASP A 162 18.80 -9.94 10.64
CA ASP A 162 17.96 -9.52 11.76
C ASP A 162 18.70 -8.58 12.71
N HIS A 163 20.03 -8.71 12.84
CA HIS A 163 20.84 -7.77 13.65
C HIS A 163 20.82 -6.34 13.07
N VAL A 164 20.91 -6.21 11.74
CA VAL A 164 20.82 -4.91 11.08
C VAL A 164 19.41 -4.32 11.28
N GLU A 165 18.38 -5.12 11.09
CA GLU A 165 17.00 -4.69 11.27
C GLU A 165 16.69 -4.31 12.73
N ALA A 166 17.21 -5.07 13.70
CA ALA A 166 17.11 -4.75 15.12
C ALA A 166 17.74 -3.39 15.47
N SER A 167 18.92 -3.10 14.92
CA SER A 167 19.59 -1.81 15.11
C SER A 167 18.77 -0.65 14.56
N ILE A 168 18.13 -0.83 13.41
CA ILE A 168 17.22 0.18 12.83
C ILE A 168 16.01 0.38 13.77
N ILE A 169 15.38 -0.70 14.24
CA ILE A 169 14.24 -0.64 15.16
C ILE A 169 14.61 0.11 16.44
N ASP A 170 15.76 -0.18 17.04
CA ASP A 170 16.24 0.48 18.25
C ASP A 170 16.47 1.98 18.05
N THR A 171 17.03 2.36 16.92
CA THR A 171 17.26 3.76 16.58
C THR A 171 15.94 4.49 16.39
N ARG A 172 15.03 3.91 15.60
CA ARG A 172 13.71 4.51 15.33
C ARG A 172 12.85 4.60 16.58
N ALA A 173 12.88 3.58 17.45
CA ALA A 173 12.17 3.62 18.74
C ALA A 173 12.62 4.81 19.62
N ARG A 174 13.94 5.06 19.68
CA ARG A 174 14.49 6.21 20.43
C ARG A 174 14.08 7.54 19.84
N GLU A 175 14.09 7.67 18.50
CA GLU A 175 13.66 8.89 17.82
C GLU A 175 12.18 9.19 18.08
N VAL A 176 11.30 8.20 17.94
CA VAL A 176 9.87 8.34 18.21
C VAL A 176 9.62 8.66 19.69
N GLN A 177 10.35 8.04 20.60
CA GLN A 177 10.25 8.33 22.03
C GLN A 177 10.68 9.77 22.37
N ALA A 178 11.68 10.30 21.67
CA ALA A 178 12.10 11.70 21.82
C ALA A 178 10.98 12.66 21.39
N VAL A 179 10.34 12.41 20.23
CA VAL A 179 9.20 13.21 19.77
C VAL A 179 8.05 13.19 20.76
N LEU A 180 7.71 12.03 21.33
CA LEU A 180 6.65 11.92 22.35
C LEU A 180 6.96 12.70 23.62
N LYS A 181 8.24 12.71 24.07
CA LYS A 181 8.67 13.51 25.22
C LYS A 181 8.59 15.02 24.97
N GLU A 182 8.97 15.46 23.76
CA GLU A 182 8.87 16.85 23.34
C GLU A 182 7.40 17.31 23.33
N GLN A 183 6.51 16.53 22.71
CA GLN A 183 5.07 16.81 22.71
C GLN A 183 4.45 16.85 24.10
N ALA A 184 4.96 16.04 25.05
CA ALA A 184 4.49 16.04 26.42
C ALA A 184 4.97 17.27 27.21
N ALA A 185 6.15 17.80 26.88
CA ALA A 185 6.71 19.01 27.51
C ALA A 185 6.06 20.32 27.04
N GLU A 186 5.44 20.31 25.86
CA GLU A 186 4.73 21.46 25.27
C GLU A 186 3.27 21.60 25.75
N ARG A 187 2.73 20.65 26.50
CA ARG A 187 1.37 20.64 27.06
C ARG A 187 1.33 21.15 28.48
#